data_9b95090e997aefce546ce7c71ac23ef8
#
_entry.id   9b95090e997aefce546ce7c71ac23ef8
#
_cell.length_a   1.000
_cell.length_b   1.000
_cell.length_c   1.000
_cell.angle_alpha   90.00
_cell.angle_beta   90.00
_cell.angle_gamma   90.00
#
_symmetry.space_group_name_H-M   'P 1'
#
loop_
_entity.id
_entity.type
_entity.pdbx_description
1 polymer ?
#
loop_
_entity_poly.entity_id
_entity_poly.type
_entity_poly.pdbx_seq_one_letter_code
_entity_poly.pdbx_strand_id
1 'polypeptide(L)'
;MEILKKNLSACEALIILNDVGHVDQLDPFLPIKHVLHPKILILVTFRVKHILRSARIAESSIYQLPGLNIAHSQELFCLHAFFQPYPLPRFENLVDVFLKACHGLPLSLKVFGSLVCGHEKLYWKEKLNGLHQTLPTEI
;
A
#
# COMPACT_ATOMS: atom_id res chain seq x y z
N MET A 1 -26.61 -10.54 13.17
CA MET A 1 -26.74 -9.42 12.21
C MET A 1 -27.79 -8.39 12.61
N GLU A 2 -28.99 -8.75 13.04
CA GLU A 2 -30.03 -7.77 13.44
C GLU A 2 -29.63 -6.91 14.65
N ILE A 3 -28.98 -7.48 15.64
CA ILE A 3 -28.52 -6.74 16.84
C ILE A 3 -27.51 -5.64 16.45
N LEU A 4 -26.57 -5.97 15.55
CA LEU A 4 -25.59 -5.01 15.06
C LEU A 4 -26.28 -3.87 14.29
N LYS A 5 -27.24 -4.18 13.42
CA LYS A 5 -28.03 -3.20 12.67
C LYS A 5 -28.77 -2.26 13.61
N LYS A 6 -29.44 -2.81 14.62
CA LYS A 6 -30.22 -2.03 15.60
C LYS A 6 -29.32 -1.07 16.39
N ASN A 7 -28.16 -1.51 16.81
CA ASN A 7 -27.22 -0.66 17.55
C ASN A 7 -26.62 0.44 16.66
N LEU A 8 -26.25 0.10 15.42
CA LEU A 8 -25.67 1.06 14.48
C LEU A 8 -26.69 2.07 13.93
N SER A 9 -28.00 1.78 13.97
CA SER A 9 -29.03 2.76 13.62
C SER A 9 -29.25 3.82 14.70
N ALA A 10 -28.81 3.58 15.92
CA ALA A 10 -29.07 4.41 17.08
C ALA A 10 -27.85 5.26 17.57
N CYS A 11 -26.67 5.03 17.04
CA CYS A 11 -25.45 5.72 17.49
C CYS A 11 -24.54 6.21 16.36
N GLU A 12 -23.77 7.25 16.64
CA GLU A 12 -22.66 7.70 15.81
C GLU A 12 -21.52 6.70 15.94
N ALA A 13 -20.91 6.27 14.84
CA ALA A 13 -19.80 5.33 14.88
C ALA A 13 -18.86 5.47 13.67
N LEU A 14 -17.60 5.14 13.88
CA LEU A 14 -16.64 4.87 12.84
C LEU A 14 -16.42 3.35 12.73
N ILE A 15 -16.73 2.79 11.58
CA ILE A 15 -16.52 1.37 11.29
C ILE A 15 -15.30 1.25 10.38
N ILE A 16 -14.31 0.50 10.79
CA ILE A 16 -13.09 0.27 9.99
C ILE A 16 -13.06 -1.20 9.57
N LEU A 17 -13.10 -1.44 8.25
CA LEU A 17 -12.94 -2.76 7.64
C LEU A 17 -11.55 -2.81 7.00
N ASN A 18 -10.64 -3.57 7.60
CA ASN A 18 -9.25 -3.60 7.18
C ASN A 18 -8.97 -4.82 6.30
N ASP A 19 -8.16 -4.60 5.24
CA ASP A 19 -7.67 -5.63 4.31
C ASP A 19 -8.80 -6.46 3.67
N VAL A 20 -9.83 -5.77 3.16
CA VAL A 20 -10.93 -6.42 2.47
C VAL A 20 -10.44 -7.04 1.17
N GLY A 21 -10.57 -8.36 1.05
CA GLY A 21 -10.11 -9.15 -0.08
C GLY A 21 -11.22 -9.58 -1.06
N HIS A 22 -12.49 -9.55 -0.60
CA HIS A 22 -13.65 -9.96 -1.39
C HIS A 22 -14.84 -9.04 -1.17
N VAL A 23 -15.65 -8.83 -2.23
CA VAL A 23 -16.85 -7.99 -2.19
C VAL A 23 -17.88 -8.49 -1.17
N ASP A 24 -18.00 -9.80 -1.01
CA ASP A 24 -18.94 -10.44 -0.07
C ASP A 24 -18.69 -10.01 1.38
N GLN A 25 -17.47 -9.60 1.71
CA GLN A 25 -17.13 -9.05 3.03
C GLN A 25 -17.77 -7.68 3.28
N LEU A 26 -18.11 -6.96 2.21
CA LEU A 26 -18.80 -5.66 2.27
C LEU A 26 -20.31 -5.82 2.28
N ASP A 27 -20.85 -6.94 1.81
CA ASP A 27 -22.29 -7.19 1.71
C ASP A 27 -23.08 -6.98 3.01
N PRO A 28 -22.53 -7.30 4.20
CA PRO A 28 -23.21 -6.99 5.46
C PRO A 28 -23.40 -5.50 5.73
N PHE A 29 -22.58 -4.65 5.12
CA PHE A 29 -22.49 -3.20 5.40
C PHE A 29 -23.09 -2.34 4.27
N LEU A 30 -23.01 -2.78 3.01
CA LEU A 30 -23.47 -2.01 1.85
C LEU A 30 -25.00 -1.86 1.76
N PRO A 31 -25.82 -2.91 1.99
CA PRO A 31 -27.29 -2.78 1.94
C PRO A 31 -27.84 -1.96 3.09
N ILE A 32 -27.05 -1.81 4.17
CA ILE A 32 -27.48 -1.15 5.40
C ILE A 32 -27.24 0.36 5.35
N LYS A 33 -26.53 0.87 4.35
CA LYS A 33 -26.16 2.29 4.24
C LYS A 33 -27.35 3.24 4.40
N HIS A 34 -28.56 2.83 3.98
CA HIS A 34 -29.78 3.61 4.12
C HIS A 34 -30.47 3.46 5.49
N VAL A 35 -30.05 2.49 6.29
CA VAL A 35 -30.61 2.18 7.61
C VAL A 35 -29.70 2.61 8.75
N LEU A 36 -28.43 2.89 8.43
CA LEU A 36 -27.44 3.34 9.41
C LEU A 36 -27.70 4.79 9.84
N HIS A 37 -27.30 5.11 11.06
CA HIS A 37 -27.32 6.49 11.54
C HIS A 37 -26.56 7.41 10.56
N PRO A 38 -27.08 8.62 10.23
CA PRO A 38 -26.48 9.51 9.22
C PRO A 38 -25.04 9.92 9.51
N LYS A 39 -24.58 9.81 10.76
CA LYS A 39 -23.21 10.12 11.18
C LYS A 39 -22.32 8.88 11.34
N ILE A 40 -22.68 7.76 10.74
CA ILE A 40 -21.77 6.62 10.63
C ILE A 40 -20.86 6.81 9.43
N LEU A 41 -19.55 6.69 9.68
CA LEU A 41 -18.53 6.61 8.64
C LEU A 41 -18.01 5.18 8.56
N ILE A 42 -17.98 4.63 7.35
CA ILE A 42 -17.39 3.32 7.08
C ILE A 42 -16.11 3.54 6.28
N LEU A 43 -14.96 3.23 6.88
CA LEU A 43 -13.65 3.27 6.25
C LEU A 43 -13.24 1.85 5.86
N VAL A 44 -12.95 1.64 4.58
CA VAL A 44 -12.55 0.33 4.05
C VAL A 44 -11.14 0.42 3.48
N THR A 45 -10.24 -0.46 3.91
CA THR A 45 -8.94 -0.62 3.26
C THR A 45 -8.91 -1.89 2.40
N PHE A 46 -8.28 -1.82 1.24
CA PHE A 46 -8.20 -2.91 0.27
C PHE A 46 -6.96 -2.75 -0.59
N ARG A 47 -6.54 -3.84 -1.25
CA ARG A 47 -5.36 -3.84 -2.14
C ARG A 47 -5.74 -3.86 -3.62
N VAL A 48 -6.93 -4.31 -3.94
CA VAL A 48 -7.33 -4.60 -5.32
C VAL A 48 -8.53 -3.73 -5.73
N LYS A 49 -8.28 -2.77 -6.59
CA LYS A 49 -9.25 -1.73 -6.99
C LYS A 49 -10.56 -2.29 -7.58
N HIS A 50 -10.53 -3.44 -8.27
CA HIS A 50 -11.73 -3.98 -8.88
C HIS A 50 -12.82 -4.38 -7.87
N ILE A 51 -12.45 -4.69 -6.62
CA ILE A 51 -13.42 -5.02 -5.53
C ILE A 51 -14.40 -3.88 -5.33
N LEU A 52 -13.92 -2.63 -5.36
CA LEU A 52 -14.76 -1.45 -5.17
C LEU A 52 -15.69 -1.19 -6.34
N ARG A 53 -15.25 -1.48 -7.56
CA ARG A 53 -16.11 -1.39 -8.74
C ARG A 53 -17.23 -2.40 -8.69
N SER A 54 -16.94 -3.63 -8.25
CA SER A 54 -17.93 -4.67 -8.03
C SER A 54 -18.94 -4.31 -6.95
N ALA A 55 -18.48 -3.63 -5.90
CA ALA A 55 -19.32 -3.12 -4.81
C ALA A 55 -20.10 -1.83 -5.16
N ARG A 56 -19.97 -1.31 -6.40
CA ARG A 56 -20.62 -0.08 -6.88
C ARG A 56 -20.34 1.14 -5.99
N ILE A 57 -19.15 1.22 -5.44
CA ILE A 57 -18.69 2.38 -4.66
C ILE A 57 -18.34 3.51 -5.63
N ALA A 58 -18.81 4.73 -5.34
CA ALA A 58 -18.53 5.89 -6.16
C ALA A 58 -17.03 6.20 -6.18
N GLU A 59 -16.48 6.51 -7.35
CA GLU A 59 -15.06 6.89 -7.51
C GLU A 59 -14.66 8.07 -6.60
N SER A 60 -15.56 9.01 -6.35
CA SER A 60 -15.36 10.13 -5.43
C SER A 60 -15.15 9.71 -3.95
N SER A 61 -15.53 8.49 -3.61
CA SER A 61 -15.37 7.91 -2.28
C SER A 61 -14.12 7.03 -2.18
N ILE A 62 -13.35 6.91 -3.26
CA ILE A 62 -12.15 6.08 -3.32
C ILE A 62 -10.93 6.98 -3.21
N TYR A 63 -10.12 6.76 -2.16
CA TYR A 63 -8.83 7.39 -2.01
C TYR A 63 -7.72 6.38 -2.32
N GLN A 64 -6.93 6.66 -3.34
CA GLN A 64 -5.74 5.87 -3.65
C GLN A 64 -4.55 6.46 -2.91
N LEU A 65 -4.02 5.71 -1.93
CA LEU A 65 -2.84 6.11 -1.19
C LEU A 65 -1.62 6.12 -2.14
N PRO A 66 -0.99 7.27 -2.37
CA PRO A 66 0.19 7.33 -3.21
C PRO A 66 1.39 6.67 -2.52
N GLY A 67 2.33 6.16 -3.32
CA GLY A 67 3.65 5.79 -2.82
C GLY A 67 4.43 7.00 -2.31
N LEU A 68 5.54 6.74 -1.64
CA LEU A 68 6.48 7.78 -1.25
C LEU A 68 7.03 8.50 -2.49
N ASN A 69 7.23 9.81 -2.37
CA ASN A 69 7.96 10.55 -3.40
C ASN A 69 9.43 10.11 -3.47
N ILE A 70 10.14 10.53 -4.50
CA ILE A 70 11.52 10.12 -4.76
C ILE A 70 12.45 10.46 -3.58
N ALA A 71 12.32 11.65 -2.99
CA ALA A 71 13.18 12.09 -1.89
C ALA A 71 12.99 11.20 -0.64
N HIS A 72 11.75 10.99 -0.20
CA HIS A 72 11.45 10.11 0.93
C HIS A 72 11.73 8.64 0.63
N SER A 73 11.57 8.21 -0.62
CA SER A 73 11.95 6.85 -1.05
C SER A 73 13.45 6.64 -0.92
N GLN A 74 14.26 7.60 -1.36
CA GLN A 74 15.70 7.55 -1.23
C GLN A 74 16.15 7.52 0.23
N GLU A 75 15.60 8.43 1.03
CA GLU A 75 15.87 8.49 2.47
C GLU A 75 15.60 7.14 3.13
N LEU A 76 14.39 6.59 2.95
CA LEU A 76 14.00 5.32 3.54
C LEU A 76 14.87 4.15 3.07
N PHE A 77 15.15 4.05 1.78
CA PHE A 77 16.01 3.02 1.21
C PHE A 77 17.44 3.12 1.77
N CYS A 78 18.03 4.33 1.75
CA CYS A 78 19.40 4.56 2.19
C CYS A 78 19.57 4.35 3.70
N LEU A 79 18.58 4.68 4.52
CA LEU A 79 18.59 4.36 5.95
C LEU A 79 18.76 2.86 6.20
N HIS A 80 18.12 2.02 5.37
CA HIS A 80 18.24 0.57 5.48
C HIS A 80 19.47 -0.02 4.80
N ALA A 81 19.97 0.61 3.73
CA ALA A 81 21.13 0.13 2.98
C ALA A 81 22.46 0.61 3.56
N PHE A 82 22.50 1.83 4.11
CA PHE A 82 23.74 2.51 4.51
C PHE A 82 23.71 3.10 5.92
N PHE A 83 22.59 2.97 6.65
CA PHE A 83 22.38 3.60 7.97
C PHE A 83 22.48 5.14 7.94
N GLN A 84 22.25 5.76 6.78
CA GLN A 84 22.23 7.21 6.56
C GLN A 84 21.21 7.56 5.47
N PRO A 85 20.70 8.82 5.42
CA PRO A 85 19.57 9.17 4.52
C PRO A 85 19.99 9.40 3.06
N TYR A 86 21.24 9.26 2.70
CA TYR A 86 21.79 9.48 1.36
C TYR A 86 22.67 8.32 0.92
N PRO A 87 22.83 8.08 -0.40
CA PRO A 87 23.65 6.99 -0.90
C PRO A 87 25.14 7.19 -0.60
N LEU A 88 25.87 6.09 -0.44
CA LEU A 88 27.32 6.13 -0.43
C LEU A 88 27.85 6.47 -1.82
N PRO A 89 29.01 7.17 -1.91
CA PRO A 89 29.68 7.44 -3.18
C PRO A 89 29.83 6.18 -4.04
N ARG A 90 29.55 6.30 -5.33
CA ARG A 90 29.57 5.23 -6.34
C ARG A 90 28.36 4.26 -6.28
N PHE A 91 27.40 4.41 -5.36
CA PHE A 91 26.16 3.61 -5.32
C PHE A 91 24.95 4.37 -5.85
N GLU A 92 25.05 5.66 -6.16
CA GLU A 92 23.95 6.54 -6.54
C GLU A 92 23.11 5.94 -7.67
N ASN A 93 23.75 5.52 -8.76
CA ASN A 93 23.08 4.92 -9.91
C ASN A 93 22.33 3.63 -9.57
N LEU A 94 22.87 2.81 -8.66
CA LEU A 94 22.24 1.58 -8.23
C LEU A 94 21.03 1.88 -7.34
N VAL A 95 21.16 2.84 -6.44
CA VAL A 95 20.04 3.32 -5.61
C VAL A 95 18.91 3.80 -6.52
N ASP A 96 19.17 4.64 -7.51
CA ASP A 96 18.16 5.14 -8.44
C ASP A 96 17.38 4.03 -9.14
N VAL A 97 18.06 2.94 -9.53
CA VAL A 97 17.40 1.79 -10.15
C VAL A 97 16.49 1.06 -9.16
N PHE A 98 16.94 0.86 -7.91
CA PHE A 98 16.09 0.27 -6.86
C PHE A 98 14.89 1.15 -6.54
N LEU A 99 15.05 2.47 -6.45
CA LEU A 99 13.95 3.40 -6.19
C LEU A 99 12.87 3.30 -7.26
N LYS A 100 13.27 3.25 -8.54
CA LYS A 100 12.35 3.05 -9.66
C LYS A 100 11.61 1.72 -9.56
N ALA A 101 12.32 0.62 -9.27
CA ALA A 101 11.72 -0.70 -9.12
C ALA A 101 10.75 -0.80 -7.93
N CYS A 102 10.99 -0.06 -6.86
CA CYS A 102 10.13 -0.06 -5.66
C CYS A 102 8.87 0.80 -5.80
N HIS A 103 8.76 1.67 -6.82
CA HIS A 103 7.59 2.54 -7.06
C HIS A 103 7.08 3.29 -5.82
N GLY A 104 7.97 3.68 -4.92
CA GLY A 104 7.61 4.37 -3.68
C GLY A 104 6.91 3.50 -2.63
N LEU A 105 6.88 2.17 -2.80
CA LEU A 105 6.27 1.26 -1.82
C LEU A 105 7.18 1.11 -0.60
N PRO A 106 6.78 1.58 0.61
CA PRO A 106 7.67 1.62 1.78
C PRO A 106 8.24 0.25 2.17
N LEU A 107 7.43 -0.80 2.10
CA LEU A 107 7.88 -2.15 2.44
C LEU A 107 8.96 -2.64 1.48
N SER A 108 8.80 -2.41 0.17
CA SER A 108 9.82 -2.78 -0.82
C SER A 108 11.13 -2.04 -0.60
N LEU A 109 11.07 -0.73 -0.34
CA LEU A 109 12.24 0.10 -0.05
C LEU A 109 13.01 -0.41 1.18
N LYS A 110 12.31 -0.74 2.25
CA LYS A 110 12.91 -1.32 3.47
C LYS A 110 13.54 -2.69 3.21
N VAL A 111 12.80 -3.59 2.57
CA VAL A 111 13.25 -4.96 2.30
C VAL A 111 14.49 -4.96 1.41
N PHE A 112 14.43 -4.22 0.28
CA PHE A 112 15.58 -4.17 -0.64
C PHE A 112 16.76 -3.41 -0.06
N GLY A 113 16.54 -2.29 0.64
CA GLY A 113 17.61 -1.59 1.35
C GLY A 113 18.34 -2.50 2.34
N SER A 114 17.58 -3.24 3.15
CA SER A 114 18.17 -4.20 4.11
C SER A 114 18.86 -5.38 3.41
N LEU A 115 18.30 -5.87 2.30
CA LEU A 115 18.86 -6.99 1.54
C LEU A 115 20.25 -6.67 0.98
N VAL A 116 20.46 -5.46 0.51
CA VAL A 116 21.74 -5.05 -0.13
C VAL A 116 22.71 -4.41 0.86
N CYS A 117 22.30 -4.22 2.11
CA CYS A 117 23.13 -3.62 3.14
C CYS A 117 24.43 -4.41 3.36
N GLY A 118 25.56 -3.72 3.38
CA GLY A 118 26.88 -4.33 3.61
C GLY A 118 27.44 -5.16 2.45
N HIS A 119 26.73 -5.26 1.33
CA HIS A 119 27.13 -6.02 0.17
C HIS A 119 27.82 -5.15 -0.90
N GLU A 120 28.68 -5.78 -1.69
CA GLU A 120 29.37 -5.15 -2.82
C GLU A 120 28.44 -4.90 -4.01
N LYS A 121 28.84 -4.01 -4.93
CA LYS A 121 28.06 -3.63 -6.11
C LYS A 121 27.65 -4.80 -7.00
N LEU A 122 28.44 -5.87 -7.07
CA LEU A 122 28.11 -7.04 -7.87
C LEU A 122 26.84 -7.71 -7.34
N TYR A 123 26.73 -7.88 -6.04
CA TYR A 123 25.54 -8.43 -5.38
C TYR A 123 24.30 -7.55 -5.63
N TRP A 124 24.45 -6.24 -5.55
CA TRP A 124 23.35 -5.30 -5.87
C TRP A 124 22.83 -5.50 -7.28
N LYS A 125 23.72 -5.64 -8.27
CA LYS A 125 23.35 -5.88 -9.66
C LYS A 125 22.62 -7.22 -9.86
N GLU A 126 23.07 -8.27 -9.20
CA GLU A 126 22.42 -9.58 -9.22
C GLU A 126 20.99 -9.49 -8.70
N LYS A 127 20.77 -8.78 -7.60
CA LYS A 127 19.41 -8.60 -7.04
C LYS A 127 18.52 -7.77 -7.94
N LEU A 128 19.03 -6.75 -8.60
CA LEU A 128 18.29 -5.97 -9.59
C LEU A 128 17.86 -6.83 -10.79
N ASN A 129 18.75 -7.68 -11.30
CA ASN A 129 18.40 -8.58 -12.41
C ASN A 129 17.28 -9.57 -12.02
N GLY A 130 17.30 -10.07 -10.79
CA GLY A 130 16.22 -10.91 -10.26
C GLY A 130 14.88 -10.18 -10.16
N LEU A 131 14.89 -8.88 -9.82
CA LEU A 131 13.67 -8.05 -9.75
C LEU A 131 13.00 -7.87 -11.12
N HIS A 132 13.78 -7.64 -12.16
CA HIS A 132 13.24 -7.50 -13.52
C HIS A 132 12.60 -8.77 -14.07
N GLN A 133 12.94 -9.94 -13.54
CA GLN A 133 12.34 -11.22 -13.93
C GLN A 133 11.05 -11.55 -13.18
N THR A 134 10.82 -10.94 -12.02
CA THR A 134 9.68 -11.26 -11.14
C THR A 134 8.57 -10.22 -11.16
N LEU A 135 8.80 -9.03 -11.68
CA LEU A 135 7.77 -8.01 -11.83
C LEU A 135 7.03 -8.26 -13.16
N PRO A 136 5.71 -8.49 -13.14
CA PRO A 136 4.92 -8.51 -14.37
C PRO A 136 5.06 -7.15 -15.05
N THR A 137 5.45 -7.18 -16.32
CA THR A 137 5.43 -6.02 -17.21
C THR A 137 3.97 -5.74 -17.58
N GLU A 138 3.15 -5.29 -16.64
CA GLU A 138 1.81 -4.80 -16.94
C GLU A 138 1.59 -3.45 -16.23
N ILE A 139 1.50 -2.47 -17.10
CA ILE A 139 0.98 -1.11 -16.88
C ILE A 139 -0.54 -1.15 -16.80
#